data_3923996f17bc126525fb0c5136e1ca72
#
_entry.id   3923996f17bc126525fb0c5136e1ca72
#
_cell.length_a   1.000
_cell.length_b   1.000
_cell.length_c   1.000
_cell.angle_alpha   90.00
_cell.angle_beta   90.00
_cell.angle_gamma   90.00
#
_symmetry.space_group_name_H-M   'P 1'
#
loop_
_entity.id
_entity.type
_entity.pdbx_description
1 polymer ?
#
loop_
_entity_poly.entity_id
_entity_poly.type
_entity_poly.pdbx_seq_one_letter_code
_entity_poly.pdbx_strand_id
1 'polypeptide(L)'
;MLLRKFKEIFGNNFYLEIQRHDDKGEKLFEKFLLNTAETLKLPIIATHEVFYLEKDMHEAHDAYLCVGEKTYVNVKDRRKYTNEPYLKTSKEMFQLFSDLLLA
;
A
#
# COMPACT_ATOMS: atom_id res chain seq x y z
N MET A 1 16.69 -10.92 13.87
CA MET A 1 15.60 -10.40 13.07
C MET A 1 16.14 -9.42 12.03
N LEU A 2 15.68 -9.55 10.80
CA LEU A 2 16.18 -8.76 9.67
C LEU A 2 16.00 -7.24 9.87
N LEU A 3 14.87 -6.82 10.40
CA LEU A 3 14.58 -5.39 10.62
C LEU A 3 15.52 -4.74 11.62
N ARG A 4 15.95 -5.48 12.64
CA ARG A 4 16.94 -4.98 13.60
C ARG A 4 18.28 -4.74 12.93
N LYS A 5 18.67 -5.62 12.03
CA LYS A 5 19.92 -5.46 11.26
C LYS A 5 19.89 -4.21 10.40
N PHE A 6 18.76 -3.96 9.71
CA PHE A 6 18.62 -2.75 8.92
C PHE A 6 18.66 -1.49 9.78
N LYS A 7 18.05 -1.52 10.96
CA LYS A 7 18.11 -0.40 11.88
C LYS A 7 19.55 -0.12 12.34
N GLU A 8 20.32 -1.16 12.64
CA GLU A 8 21.71 -1.02 13.03
C GLU A 8 22.55 -0.40 11.91
N ILE A 9 22.30 -0.80 10.66
CA ILE A 9 23.07 -0.32 9.51
C ILE A 9 22.69 1.12 9.15
N PHE A 10 21.38 1.43 9.09
CA PHE A 10 20.89 2.70 8.55
C PHE A 10 20.53 3.73 9.63
N GLY A 11 20.42 3.33 10.88
CA GLY A 11 20.13 4.25 11.99
C GLY A 11 18.83 5.02 11.76
N ASN A 12 18.91 6.35 11.80
CA ASN A 12 17.76 7.23 11.62
C ASN A 12 17.26 7.31 10.18
N ASN A 13 17.94 6.66 9.24
CA ASN A 13 17.57 6.65 7.82
C ASN A 13 16.75 5.43 7.43
N PHE A 14 16.26 4.66 8.39
CA PHE A 14 15.42 3.49 8.16
C PHE A 14 13.98 3.75 8.60
N TYR A 15 13.05 3.58 7.68
CA TYR A 15 11.61 3.83 7.88
C TYR A 15 10.83 2.57 7.54
N LEU A 16 9.68 2.38 8.18
CA LEU A 16 8.72 1.37 7.77
C LEU A 16 7.64 2.04 6.93
N GLU A 17 7.35 1.46 5.79
CA GLU A 17 6.37 1.97 4.83
C GLU A 17 5.04 1.24 4.99
N ILE A 18 3.94 2.00 5.06
CA ILE A 18 2.60 1.43 5.05
C ILE A 18 1.81 1.99 3.88
N GLN A 19 0.99 1.13 3.30
CA GLN A 19 0.11 1.46 2.18
C GLN A 19 -1.27 0.88 2.45
N ARG A 20 -2.30 1.53 1.92
CA ARG A 20 -3.69 1.07 2.06
C ARG A 20 -4.37 1.08 0.70
N HIS A 21 -4.60 -0.10 0.13
CA HIS A 21 -5.25 -0.30 -1.16
C HIS A 21 -6.46 -1.24 -1.07
N ASP A 22 -6.90 -1.56 0.14
CA ASP A 22 -7.99 -2.50 0.40
C ASP A 22 -7.70 -3.92 -0.12
N ASP A 23 -6.45 -4.33 -0.09
CA ASP A 23 -6.02 -5.67 -0.50
C ASP A 23 -6.19 -6.69 0.64
N LYS A 24 -6.29 -7.96 0.27
CA LYS A 24 -6.37 -9.06 1.24
C LYS A 24 -5.07 -9.16 2.05
N GLY A 25 -5.21 -9.34 3.35
CA GLY A 25 -4.04 -9.48 4.24
C GLY A 25 -3.36 -8.17 4.61
N GLU A 26 -3.75 -7.06 4.00
CA GLU A 26 -3.16 -5.75 4.25
C GLU A 26 -3.25 -5.34 5.72
N LYS A 27 -4.40 -5.59 6.35
CA LYS A 27 -4.61 -5.22 7.77
C LYS A 27 -3.70 -5.98 8.72
N LEU A 28 -3.48 -7.27 8.47
CA LEU A 28 -2.57 -8.07 9.29
C LEU A 28 -1.13 -7.60 9.15
N PHE A 29 -0.72 -7.32 7.93
CA PHE A 29 0.62 -6.82 7.65
C PHE A 29 0.84 -5.45 8.28
N GLU A 30 -0.14 -4.56 8.16
CA GLU A 30 -0.09 -3.22 8.78
C GLU A 30 0.03 -3.35 10.30
N LYS A 31 -0.76 -4.21 10.93
CA LYS A 31 -0.69 -4.46 12.37
C LYS A 31 0.71 -4.91 12.79
N PHE A 32 1.30 -5.82 12.03
CA PHE A 32 2.66 -6.28 12.27
C PHE A 32 3.66 -5.12 12.18
N LEU A 33 3.55 -4.28 11.15
CA LEU A 33 4.44 -3.13 10.96
C LEU A 33 4.29 -2.10 12.06
N LEU A 34 3.07 -1.81 12.50
CA LEU A 34 2.83 -0.86 13.59
C LEU A 34 3.42 -1.36 14.91
N ASN A 35 3.24 -2.63 15.23
CA ASN A 35 3.82 -3.23 16.43
C ASN A 35 5.34 -3.22 16.38
N THR A 36 5.92 -3.51 15.22
CA THR A 36 7.37 -3.50 15.03
C THR A 36 7.93 -2.09 15.15
N ALA A 37 7.25 -1.10 14.57
CA ALA A 37 7.66 0.29 14.67
C ALA A 37 7.71 0.77 16.12
N GLU A 38 6.72 0.41 16.91
CA GLU A 38 6.68 0.74 18.34
C GLU A 38 7.81 0.04 19.11
N THR A 39 8.00 -1.25 18.86
CA THR A 39 9.01 -2.06 19.55
C THR A 39 10.43 -1.60 19.24
N LEU A 40 10.74 -1.33 17.97
CA LEU A 40 12.06 -0.95 17.51
C LEU A 40 12.25 0.57 17.42
N LYS A 41 11.23 1.35 17.75
CA LYS A 41 11.24 2.83 17.64
C LYS A 41 11.62 3.30 16.25
N LEU A 42 10.96 2.73 15.23
CA LEU A 42 11.16 3.10 13.83
C LEU A 42 10.07 4.08 13.38
N PRO A 43 10.44 5.11 12.61
CA PRO A 43 9.44 6.00 12.04
C PRO A 43 8.67 5.30 10.92
N ILE A 44 7.41 5.71 10.74
CA ILE A 44 6.52 5.16 9.73
C ILE A 44 6.28 6.21 8.66
N ILE A 45 6.30 5.79 7.41
CA ILE A 45 5.92 6.63 6.27
C ILE A 45 4.72 6.01 5.57
N ALA A 46 3.73 6.84 5.25
CA ALA A 46 2.56 6.42 4.50
C ALA A 46 2.76 6.76 3.03
N THR A 47 2.65 5.77 2.18
CA THR A 47 2.79 5.94 0.73
C THR A 47 1.61 5.32 0.01
N HIS A 48 1.59 5.46 -1.30
CA HIS A 48 0.51 4.94 -2.12
C HIS A 48 1.06 4.49 -3.48
N GLU A 49 0.62 3.33 -3.93
CA GLU A 49 0.96 2.83 -5.25
C GLU A 49 -0.09 3.34 -6.24
N VAL A 50 0.36 4.02 -7.29
CA VAL A 50 -0.52 4.68 -8.25
C VAL A 50 -0.38 4.03 -9.62
N PHE A 51 -1.48 3.51 -10.15
CA PHE A 51 -1.51 2.93 -11.49
C PHE A 51 -2.38 3.75 -12.46
N TYR A 52 -3.30 4.59 -11.97
CA TYR A 52 -4.18 5.41 -12.79
C TYR A 52 -4.55 6.70 -12.07
N LEU A 53 -5.04 7.70 -12.82
CA LEU A 53 -5.24 9.04 -12.29
C LEU A 53 -6.50 9.19 -11.44
N GLU A 54 -7.60 8.58 -11.87
CA GLU A 54 -8.89 8.74 -11.21
C GLU A 54 -9.50 7.37 -10.87
N LYS A 55 -10.29 7.35 -9.81
CA LYS A 55 -10.88 6.11 -9.30
C LYS A 55 -11.73 5.37 -10.35
N ASP A 56 -12.44 6.10 -11.19
CA ASP A 56 -13.29 5.53 -12.23
C ASP A 56 -12.50 4.90 -13.39
N MET A 57 -11.18 5.09 -13.43
CA MET A 57 -10.31 4.44 -14.41
C MET A 57 -9.94 3.00 -14.06
N HIS A 58 -10.46 2.48 -12.95
CA HIS A 58 -10.18 1.12 -12.50
C HIS A 58 -10.50 0.06 -13.56
N GLU A 59 -11.66 0.18 -14.22
CA GLU A 59 -12.04 -0.79 -15.26
C GLU A 59 -11.11 -0.75 -16.47
N ALA A 60 -10.70 0.46 -16.89
CA ALA A 60 -9.76 0.62 -17.98
C ALA A 60 -8.40 -0.01 -17.65
N HIS A 61 -7.92 0.21 -16.42
CA HIS A 61 -6.67 -0.39 -15.95
C HIS A 61 -6.78 -1.91 -15.90
N ASP A 62 -7.91 -2.44 -15.42
CA ASP A 62 -8.15 -3.87 -15.36
C ASP A 62 -8.11 -4.50 -16.76
N ALA A 63 -8.75 -3.87 -17.75
CA ALA A 63 -8.69 -4.33 -19.14
C ALA A 63 -7.25 -4.30 -19.68
N TYR A 64 -6.49 -3.27 -19.34
CA TYR A 64 -5.08 -3.18 -19.73
C TYR A 64 -4.23 -4.32 -19.14
N LEU A 65 -4.49 -4.69 -17.89
CA LEU A 65 -3.83 -5.85 -17.27
C LEU A 65 -4.14 -7.14 -18.03
N CYS A 66 -5.38 -7.31 -18.49
CA CYS A 66 -5.75 -8.48 -19.28
C CYS A 66 -4.96 -8.57 -20.59
N VAL A 67 -4.71 -7.43 -21.23
CA VAL A 67 -3.87 -7.38 -22.44
C VAL A 67 -2.45 -7.86 -22.12
N GLY A 68 -1.86 -7.35 -21.03
CA GLY A 68 -0.51 -7.72 -20.62
C GLY A 68 -0.37 -9.20 -20.26
N GLU A 69 -1.39 -9.78 -19.63
CA GLU A 69 -1.38 -11.18 -19.19
C GLU A 69 -2.02 -12.14 -20.21
N LYS A 70 -2.42 -11.63 -21.37
CA LYS A 70 -3.05 -12.42 -22.44
C LYS A 70 -4.29 -13.18 -21.97
N THR A 71 -5.16 -12.52 -21.21
CA THR A 71 -6.38 -13.09 -20.68
C THR A 71 -7.58 -12.20 -20.98
N TYR A 72 -8.75 -12.55 -20.46
CA TYR A 72 -10.01 -11.83 -20.71
C TYR A 72 -10.58 -11.28 -19.40
N VAL A 73 -11.37 -10.20 -19.51
CA VAL A 73 -11.98 -9.52 -18.36
C VAL A 73 -12.88 -10.46 -17.53
N ASN A 74 -13.56 -11.40 -18.20
CA ASN A 74 -14.47 -12.34 -17.54
C ASN A 74 -13.79 -13.54 -16.88
N VAL A 75 -12.48 -13.70 -17.00
CA VAL A 75 -11.73 -14.76 -16.31
C VAL A 75 -11.64 -14.42 -14.84
N LYS A 76 -12.08 -15.35 -13.97
CA LYS A 76 -12.14 -15.10 -12.52
C LYS A 76 -10.79 -15.25 -11.82
N ASP A 77 -9.99 -16.21 -12.24
CA ASP A 77 -8.69 -16.54 -11.62
C ASP A 77 -7.54 -15.78 -12.28
N ARG A 78 -7.61 -14.48 -12.27
CA ARG A 78 -6.57 -13.64 -12.85
C ARG A 78 -6.13 -12.55 -11.88
N ARG A 79 -4.96 -11.98 -12.15
CA ARG A 79 -4.45 -10.85 -11.38
C ARG A 79 -5.40 -9.66 -11.46
N LYS A 80 -5.82 -9.17 -10.31
CA LYS A 80 -6.70 -8.01 -10.19
C LYS A 80 -6.20 -7.07 -9.11
N TYR A 81 -6.43 -5.79 -9.31
CA TYR A 81 -6.24 -4.77 -8.28
C TYR A 81 -7.58 -4.26 -7.79
N THR A 82 -7.59 -3.68 -6.59
CA THR A 82 -8.76 -2.97 -6.08
C THR A 82 -8.94 -1.66 -6.85
N ASN A 83 -9.98 -0.89 -6.53
CA ASN A 83 -10.19 0.43 -7.15
C ASN A 83 -9.46 1.56 -6.42
N GLU A 84 -8.55 1.22 -5.49
CA GLU A 84 -7.82 2.20 -4.68
C GLU A 84 -6.50 2.74 -5.28
N PRO A 85 -5.78 2.03 -6.20
CA PRO A 85 -4.50 2.54 -6.74
C PRO A 85 -4.65 3.70 -7.73
N TYR A 86 -5.43 4.73 -7.38
CA TYR A 86 -5.54 5.96 -8.16
C TYR A 86 -4.74 7.08 -7.49
N LEU A 87 -4.40 8.11 -8.26
CA LEU A 87 -3.63 9.24 -7.73
C LEU A 87 -4.49 10.03 -6.74
N LYS A 88 -4.10 10.02 -5.48
CA LYS A 88 -4.82 10.69 -4.41
C LYS A 88 -4.22 12.07 -4.12
N THR A 89 -5.09 13.02 -3.79
CA THR A 89 -4.66 14.34 -3.30
C THR A 89 -4.05 14.20 -1.89
N SER A 90 -3.33 15.23 -1.45
CA SER A 90 -2.81 15.27 -0.07
C SER A 90 -3.93 15.10 0.96
N LYS A 91 -5.09 15.72 0.71
CA LYS A 91 -6.26 15.60 1.58
C LYS A 91 -6.78 14.16 1.65
N GLU A 92 -6.87 13.49 0.50
CA GLU A 92 -7.32 12.10 0.43
C GLU A 92 -6.34 11.17 1.15
N MET A 93 -5.03 11.37 0.98
CA MET A 93 -4.01 10.61 1.69
C MET A 93 -4.10 10.84 3.20
N PHE A 94 -4.28 12.08 3.62
CA PHE A 94 -4.43 12.43 5.03
C PHE A 94 -5.64 11.73 5.65
N GLN A 95 -6.78 11.73 4.96
CA GLN A 95 -7.99 11.05 5.42
C GLN A 95 -7.82 9.53 5.50
N LEU A 96 -7.12 8.95 4.53
CA LEU A 96 -6.90 7.50 4.47
C LEU A 96 -6.14 6.98 5.69
N PHE A 97 -5.19 7.76 6.21
CA PHE A 97 -4.37 7.39 7.36
C PHE A 97 -4.70 8.18 8.63
N SER A 98 -5.86 8.83 8.69
CA SER A 98 -6.23 9.72 9.78
C SER A 98 -6.28 9.02 11.14
N ASP A 99 -6.60 7.74 11.20
CA ASP A 99 -6.62 6.96 12.43
C ASP A 99 -5.23 6.79 13.06
N LEU A 100 -4.17 6.94 12.29
CA LEU A 100 -2.79 6.81 12.76
C LEU A 100 -2.15 8.13 13.17
N LEU A 101 -2.71 9.26 12.74
CA LEU A 101 -2.14 10.58 12.99
C LEU A 101 -2.32 11.06 14.43
N LEU A 102 -3.23 10.42 15.16
CA LEU A 102 -3.50 10.72 16.57
C LEU A 102 -2.72 9.83 17.54
N ALA A 103 -1.96 8.89 17.02
CA ALA A 103 -1.22 7.95 17.84
C ALA A 103 0.19 8.47 18.18
#